data_db79d004f1da32f48dbeca666aebbb4e
#
_entry.id   db79d004f1da32f48dbeca666aebbb4e
#
_cell.length_a   1.000
_cell.length_b   1.000
_cell.length_c   1.000
_cell.angle_alpha   90.00
_cell.angle_beta   90.00
_cell.angle_gamma   90.00
#
_symmetry.space_group_name_H-M   'P 1'
#
loop_
_entity.id
_entity.type
_entity.pdbx_description
1 polymer ?
#
loop_
_entity_poly.entity_id
_entity_poly.type
_entity_poly.pdbx_seq_one_letter_code
_entity_poly.pdbx_strand_id
1 'polypeptide(L)'
;MASMEHLVPHEGINVEERAQQGRDHFLSGLNCAQSVVAAFSDLFPDADIDTALRMAASFGGGMGRMRMTCGAVSGLAMLAGLECGNADGDQQARAQNYALVQQLAAAFKEENDSLICAELLGLRSGQIDPPRPSERTAEYYRARPCPVLVASACRIYAQHLSKREEVE
;
A
#
# COMPACT_ATOMS: atom_id res chain seq x y z
N MET A 1 4.96 23.99 -9.38
CA MET A 1 5.56 23.02 -8.44
C MET A 1 4.53 22.80 -7.35
N ALA A 2 3.85 21.66 -7.34
CA ALA A 2 2.98 21.31 -6.24
C ALA A 2 3.89 21.18 -5.01
N SER A 3 3.58 21.96 -3.95
CA SER A 3 4.32 21.93 -2.70
C SER A 3 4.19 20.55 -2.10
N MET A 4 5.30 19.89 -1.88
CA MET A 4 5.41 18.59 -1.20
C MET A 4 5.36 18.79 0.33
N GLU A 5 4.37 19.58 0.79
CA GLU A 5 4.28 20.06 2.17
C GLU A 5 3.76 19.01 3.16
N HIS A 6 3.37 17.82 2.69
CA HIS A 6 2.69 16.82 3.52
C HIS A 6 3.59 15.72 4.07
N LEU A 7 4.81 15.58 3.55
CA LEU A 7 5.77 14.59 4.00
C LEU A 7 6.81 15.27 4.91
N VAL A 8 6.98 14.78 6.14
CA VAL A 8 8.08 15.29 6.98
C VAL A 8 9.43 14.95 6.37
N PRO A 9 10.43 15.84 6.49
CA PRO A 9 11.80 15.49 6.17
C PRO A 9 12.20 14.23 6.96
N HIS A 10 12.67 13.21 6.25
CA HIS A 10 13.06 11.95 6.85
C HIS A 10 14.47 11.64 6.36
N GLU A 11 15.43 11.63 7.27
CA GLU A 11 16.79 11.20 6.98
C GLU A 11 16.90 9.70 7.26
N GLY A 12 17.41 8.94 6.27
CA GLY A 12 17.79 7.56 6.45
C GLY A 12 16.64 6.56 6.65
N ILE A 13 15.67 6.52 5.74
CA ILE A 13 14.65 5.47 5.76
C ILE A 13 15.29 4.09 5.70
N ASN A 14 15.03 3.30 6.73
CA ASN A 14 15.41 1.90 6.75
C ASN A 14 14.36 1.07 5.99
N VAL A 15 14.70 0.68 4.77
CA VAL A 15 13.82 -0.04 3.84
C VAL A 15 13.31 -1.36 4.43
N GLU A 16 14.19 -2.15 5.04
CA GLU A 16 13.80 -3.45 5.60
C GLU A 16 12.99 -3.31 6.89
N GLU A 17 13.25 -2.28 7.67
CA GLU A 17 12.42 -1.97 8.85
C GLU A 17 10.99 -1.62 8.45
N ARG A 18 10.79 -0.80 7.42
CA ARG A 18 9.45 -0.49 6.88
C ARG A 18 8.74 -1.72 6.33
N ALA A 19 9.46 -2.59 5.63
CA ALA A 19 8.92 -3.86 5.16
C ALA A 19 8.45 -4.74 6.32
N GLN A 20 9.26 -4.83 7.39
CA GLN A 20 8.90 -5.58 8.58
C GLN A 20 7.72 -4.97 9.33
N GLN A 21 7.66 -3.66 9.48
CA GLN A 21 6.53 -2.95 10.10
C GLN A 21 5.21 -3.25 9.37
N GLY A 22 5.20 -3.17 8.03
CA GLY A 22 4.01 -3.53 7.25
C GLY A 22 3.57 -4.97 7.47
N ARG A 23 4.52 -5.90 7.48
CA ARG A 23 4.26 -7.31 7.79
C ARG A 23 3.66 -7.49 9.19
N ASP A 24 4.22 -6.83 10.19
CA ASP A 24 3.78 -6.92 11.58
C ASP A 24 2.37 -6.36 11.75
N HIS A 25 2.05 -5.24 11.12
CA HIS A 25 0.70 -4.70 11.06
C HIS A 25 -0.30 -5.70 10.47
N PHE A 26 0.08 -6.37 9.38
CA PHE A 26 -0.78 -7.41 8.80
C PHE A 26 -0.97 -8.60 9.74
N LEU A 27 0.07 -9.06 10.39
CA LEU A 27 0.01 -10.16 11.36
C LEU A 27 -0.75 -9.78 12.64
N SER A 28 -0.80 -8.49 13.00
CA SER A 28 -1.60 -7.98 14.12
C SER A 28 -3.10 -7.83 13.82
N GLY A 29 -3.52 -8.06 12.58
CA GLY A 29 -4.94 -8.09 12.21
C GLY A 29 -5.41 -7.02 11.21
N LEU A 30 -4.58 -6.03 10.85
CA LEU A 30 -4.92 -5.09 9.79
C LEU A 30 -5.01 -5.81 8.44
N ASN A 31 -5.80 -5.28 7.49
CA ASN A 31 -5.82 -5.80 6.14
C ASN A 31 -4.61 -5.31 5.32
N CYS A 32 -4.46 -5.82 4.08
CA CYS A 32 -3.31 -5.50 3.24
C CYS A 32 -3.12 -3.99 3.02
N ALA A 33 -4.18 -3.25 2.70
CA ALA A 33 -4.11 -1.81 2.44
C ALA A 33 -3.82 -1.02 3.72
N GLN A 34 -4.51 -1.34 4.81
CA GLN A 34 -4.29 -0.73 6.11
C GLN A 34 -2.84 -0.92 6.59
N SER A 35 -2.28 -2.11 6.40
CA SER A 35 -0.93 -2.44 6.84
C SER A 35 0.14 -1.61 6.12
N VAL A 36 -0.03 -1.40 4.82
CA VAL A 36 0.88 -0.55 4.03
C VAL A 36 0.77 0.91 4.47
N VAL A 37 -0.43 1.45 4.64
CA VAL A 37 -0.62 2.84 5.10
C VAL A 37 -0.08 3.04 6.51
N ALA A 38 -0.37 2.11 7.44
CA ALA A 38 0.08 2.20 8.83
C ALA A 38 1.61 2.20 8.97
N ALA A 39 2.33 1.47 8.11
CA ALA A 39 3.79 1.40 8.14
C ALA A 39 4.50 2.73 7.84
N PHE A 40 3.78 3.75 7.35
CA PHE A 40 4.31 5.07 7.01
C PHE A 40 3.54 6.22 7.66
N SER A 41 2.66 5.93 8.60
CA SER A 41 1.79 6.93 9.23
C SER A 41 2.55 8.05 9.95
N ASP A 42 3.74 7.75 10.47
CA ASP A 42 4.63 8.69 11.13
C ASP A 42 5.21 9.76 10.19
N LEU A 43 5.22 9.50 8.89
CA LEU A 43 5.73 10.44 7.88
C LEU A 43 4.68 11.48 7.44
N PHE A 44 3.44 11.33 7.85
CA PHE A 44 2.33 12.21 7.48
C PHE A 44 1.62 12.79 8.72
N PRO A 45 2.31 13.61 9.55
CA PRO A 45 1.77 14.07 10.82
C PRO A 45 0.53 14.95 10.68
N ASP A 46 0.37 15.63 9.54
CA ASP A 46 -0.79 16.48 9.25
C ASP A 46 -1.99 15.71 8.67
N ALA A 47 -1.80 14.44 8.33
CA ALA A 47 -2.88 13.61 7.82
C ALA A 47 -3.71 13.01 8.96
N ASP A 48 -5.02 12.97 8.78
CA ASP A 48 -5.90 12.18 9.65
C ASP A 48 -5.74 10.69 9.34
N ILE A 49 -4.77 10.08 10.01
CA ILE A 49 -4.41 8.66 9.80
C ILE A 49 -5.56 7.72 10.18
N ASP A 50 -6.36 8.05 11.18
CA ASP A 50 -7.53 7.22 11.53
C ASP A 50 -8.53 7.19 10.36
N THR A 51 -8.82 8.33 9.76
CA THR A 51 -9.64 8.41 8.55
C THR A 51 -9.00 7.65 7.37
N ALA A 52 -7.70 7.79 7.14
CA ALA A 52 -7.01 7.06 6.08
C ALA A 52 -7.10 5.53 6.29
N LEU A 53 -6.93 5.05 7.51
CA LEU A 53 -7.05 3.62 7.84
C LEU A 53 -8.49 3.10 7.69
N ARG A 54 -9.50 3.91 8.04
CA ARG A 54 -10.92 3.56 7.78
C ARG A 54 -11.20 3.44 6.28
N MET A 55 -10.70 4.36 5.47
CA MET A 55 -10.83 4.28 4.02
C MET A 55 -10.11 3.03 3.48
N ALA A 56 -8.89 2.76 3.96
CA ALA A 56 -8.11 1.59 3.58
C ALA A 56 -8.80 0.25 3.96
N ALA A 57 -9.65 0.25 4.98
CA ALA A 57 -10.37 -0.95 5.42
C ALA A 57 -11.19 -1.60 4.30
N SER A 58 -11.73 -0.80 3.38
CA SER A 58 -12.54 -1.28 2.25
C SER A 58 -11.74 -1.99 1.16
N PHE A 59 -10.43 -1.80 1.12
CA PHE A 59 -9.56 -2.34 0.06
C PHE A 59 -8.94 -3.70 0.37
N GLY A 60 -9.21 -4.26 1.55
CA GLY A 60 -8.76 -5.60 1.91
C GLY A 60 -9.32 -6.68 1.00
N GLY A 61 -8.50 -7.70 0.69
CA GLY A 61 -8.91 -8.82 -0.16
C GLY A 61 -9.19 -8.45 -1.61
N GLY A 62 -8.54 -7.41 -2.13
CA GLY A 62 -8.75 -6.90 -3.48
C GLY A 62 -10.11 -6.21 -3.60
N MET A 63 -10.32 -5.15 -2.83
CA MET A 63 -11.56 -4.38 -2.69
C MET A 63 -12.72 -5.25 -2.14
N GLY A 64 -12.86 -5.26 -0.81
CA GLY A 64 -13.99 -5.95 -0.16
C GLY A 64 -14.11 -7.45 -0.50
N ARG A 65 -12.99 -8.16 -0.69
CA ARG A 65 -12.90 -9.58 -1.09
C ARG A 65 -13.39 -9.91 -2.50
N MET A 66 -13.55 -8.90 -3.35
CA MET A 66 -13.85 -9.11 -4.78
C MET A 66 -12.66 -9.60 -5.61
N ARG A 67 -11.49 -9.73 -5.00
CA ARG A 67 -10.29 -10.29 -5.63
C ARG A 67 -9.78 -9.49 -6.84
N MET A 68 -10.07 -8.21 -6.86
CA MET A 68 -9.61 -7.23 -7.87
C MET A 68 -8.17 -6.78 -7.55
N THR A 69 -7.87 -5.49 -7.63
CA THR A 69 -6.55 -4.95 -7.29
C THR A 69 -6.11 -5.38 -5.89
N CYS A 70 -4.88 -5.87 -5.77
CA CYS A 70 -4.30 -6.27 -4.48
C CYS A 70 -4.36 -5.11 -3.47
N GLY A 71 -4.80 -5.40 -2.24
CA GLY A 71 -4.88 -4.38 -1.19
C GLY A 71 -3.53 -3.72 -0.87
N ALA A 72 -2.41 -4.43 -1.01
CA ALA A 72 -1.08 -3.85 -0.85
C ALA A 72 -0.80 -2.79 -1.93
N VAL A 73 -1.22 -3.02 -3.17
CA VAL A 73 -1.13 -2.02 -4.26
C VAL A 73 -2.07 -0.85 -4.00
N SER A 74 -3.28 -1.10 -3.50
CA SER A 74 -4.19 -0.02 -3.09
C SER A 74 -3.57 0.84 -1.97
N GLY A 75 -2.88 0.21 -1.02
CA GLY A 75 -2.13 0.92 0.02
C GLY A 75 -1.02 1.82 -0.54
N LEU A 76 -0.26 1.33 -1.54
CA LEU A 76 0.72 2.15 -2.27
C LEU A 76 0.06 3.36 -2.94
N ALA A 77 -1.08 3.17 -3.59
CA ALA A 77 -1.82 4.27 -4.22
C ALA A 77 -2.32 5.30 -3.18
N MET A 78 -2.72 4.85 -1.99
CA MET A 78 -3.12 5.75 -0.89
C MET A 78 -1.93 6.54 -0.34
N LEU A 79 -0.75 5.92 -0.18
CA LEU A 79 0.47 6.63 0.21
C LEU A 79 0.88 7.66 -0.84
N ALA A 80 0.81 7.33 -2.13
CA ALA A 80 1.03 8.29 -3.20
C ALA A 80 0.05 9.47 -3.14
N GLY A 81 -1.21 9.21 -2.79
CA GLY A 81 -2.21 10.25 -2.56
C GLY A 81 -1.88 11.17 -1.38
N LEU A 82 -1.39 10.61 -0.28
CA LEU A 82 -0.93 11.39 0.89
C LEU A 82 0.32 12.22 0.56
N GLU A 83 1.22 11.69 -0.28
CA GLU A 83 2.47 12.35 -0.65
C GLU A 83 2.27 13.52 -1.62
N CYS A 84 1.51 13.32 -2.69
CA CYS A 84 1.40 14.29 -3.78
C CYS A 84 0.00 14.43 -4.37
N GLY A 85 -1.02 13.87 -3.73
CA GLY A 85 -2.42 14.05 -4.14
C GLY A 85 -2.90 15.45 -3.82
N ASN A 86 -3.97 15.87 -4.51
CA ASN A 86 -4.62 17.15 -4.27
C ASN A 86 -6.13 17.01 -4.11
N ALA A 87 -6.73 17.92 -3.38
CA ALA A 87 -8.17 17.96 -3.14
C ALA A 87 -8.92 19.00 -4.01
N ASP A 88 -8.20 19.84 -4.73
CA ASP A 88 -8.75 20.99 -5.48
C ASP A 88 -8.98 20.74 -6.96
N GLY A 89 -8.60 19.55 -7.45
CA GLY A 89 -8.81 19.14 -8.83
C GLY A 89 -7.77 19.68 -9.82
N ASP A 90 -6.64 20.22 -9.36
CA ASP A 90 -5.54 20.63 -10.23
C ASP A 90 -5.05 19.46 -11.11
N GLN A 91 -5.00 19.68 -12.42
CA GLN A 91 -4.68 18.62 -13.38
C GLN A 91 -3.21 18.23 -13.38
N GLN A 92 -2.30 19.17 -13.10
CA GLN A 92 -0.87 18.89 -13.05
C GLN A 92 -0.53 18.05 -11.82
N ALA A 93 -1.05 18.41 -10.65
CA ALA A 93 -0.89 17.61 -9.44
C ALA A 93 -1.52 16.22 -9.60
N ARG A 94 -2.68 16.11 -10.25
CA ARG A 94 -3.29 14.82 -10.58
C ARG A 94 -2.40 13.97 -11.48
N ALA A 95 -1.81 14.56 -12.52
CA ALA A 95 -0.91 13.84 -13.41
C ALA A 95 0.35 13.33 -12.68
N GLN A 96 0.92 14.12 -11.78
CA GLN A 96 2.04 13.71 -10.94
C GLN A 96 1.66 12.55 -10.01
N ASN A 97 0.52 12.65 -9.34
CA ASN A 97 0.03 11.56 -8.49
C ASN A 97 -0.18 10.26 -9.28
N TYR A 98 -0.83 10.34 -10.46
CA TYR A 98 -1.03 9.16 -11.30
C TYR A 98 0.28 8.55 -11.79
N ALA A 99 1.27 9.38 -12.13
CA ALA A 99 2.61 8.91 -12.51
C ALA A 99 3.27 8.14 -11.37
N LEU A 100 3.21 8.65 -10.14
CA LEU A 100 3.74 7.95 -8.97
C LEU A 100 3.01 6.64 -8.72
N VAL A 101 1.67 6.62 -8.76
CA VAL A 101 0.88 5.37 -8.61
C VAL A 101 1.30 4.33 -9.65
N GLN A 102 1.44 4.73 -10.92
CA GLN A 102 1.87 3.82 -11.99
C GLN A 102 3.29 3.29 -11.78
N GLN A 103 4.21 4.14 -11.33
CA GLN A 103 5.59 3.76 -11.01
C GLN A 103 5.63 2.72 -9.89
N LEU A 104 4.94 2.97 -8.77
CA LEU A 104 4.88 2.05 -7.63
C LEU A 104 4.20 0.72 -8.00
N ALA A 105 3.11 0.79 -8.76
CA ALA A 105 2.41 -0.40 -9.23
C ALA A 105 3.27 -1.23 -10.20
N ALA A 106 4.02 -0.59 -11.10
CA ALA A 106 4.94 -1.28 -12.00
C ALA A 106 6.04 -2.03 -11.24
N ALA A 107 6.66 -1.38 -10.23
CA ALA A 107 7.65 -2.01 -9.38
C ALA A 107 7.06 -3.21 -8.61
N PHE A 108 5.85 -3.06 -8.08
CA PHE A 108 5.18 -4.17 -7.39
C PHE A 108 4.89 -5.34 -8.33
N LYS A 109 4.44 -5.07 -9.55
CA LYS A 109 4.19 -6.10 -10.55
C LYS A 109 5.47 -6.81 -10.99
N GLU A 110 6.58 -6.08 -11.12
CA GLU A 110 7.88 -6.67 -11.46
C GLU A 110 8.36 -7.65 -10.39
N GLU A 111 8.17 -7.33 -9.10
CA GLU A 111 8.58 -8.21 -8.00
C GLU A 111 7.61 -9.39 -7.76
N ASN A 112 6.31 -9.22 -8.06
CA ASN A 112 5.26 -10.15 -7.62
C ASN A 112 4.43 -10.73 -8.77
N ASP A 113 4.77 -10.46 -10.03
CA ASP A 113 4.17 -10.95 -11.27
C ASP A 113 2.77 -10.38 -11.60
N SER A 114 2.02 -9.87 -10.63
CA SER A 114 0.65 -9.36 -10.85
C SER A 114 0.29 -8.21 -9.90
N LEU A 115 -0.74 -7.45 -10.27
CA LEU A 115 -1.42 -6.48 -9.43
C LEU A 115 -2.77 -7.00 -8.89
N ILE A 116 -3.21 -8.17 -9.35
CA ILE A 116 -4.56 -8.68 -9.13
C ILE A 116 -4.56 -9.68 -7.98
N CYS A 117 -5.42 -9.42 -6.98
CA CYS A 117 -5.52 -10.25 -5.78
C CYS A 117 -5.81 -11.72 -6.11
N ALA A 118 -6.73 -12.00 -7.04
CA ALA A 118 -7.04 -13.37 -7.46
C ALA A 118 -5.81 -14.10 -8.01
N GLU A 119 -5.05 -13.44 -8.89
CA GLU A 119 -3.85 -14.03 -9.52
C GLU A 119 -2.75 -14.28 -8.48
N LEU A 120 -2.48 -13.31 -7.61
CA LEU A 120 -1.50 -13.42 -6.53
C LEU A 120 -1.84 -14.53 -5.52
N LEU A 121 -3.12 -14.86 -5.37
CA LEU A 121 -3.60 -15.95 -4.50
C LEU A 121 -3.80 -17.27 -5.25
N GLY A 122 -3.57 -17.34 -6.56
CA GLY A 122 -3.84 -18.54 -7.38
C GLY A 122 -5.31 -18.89 -7.47
N LEU A 123 -6.21 -17.92 -7.38
CA LEU A 123 -7.65 -18.09 -7.46
C LEU A 123 -8.15 -17.95 -8.91
N ARG A 124 -9.38 -18.43 -9.18
CA ARG A 124 -10.01 -18.20 -10.47
C ARG A 124 -10.25 -16.72 -10.72
N SER A 125 -10.01 -16.28 -11.95
CA SER A 125 -10.41 -14.96 -12.41
C SER A 125 -11.92 -14.75 -12.24
N GLY A 126 -12.29 -13.58 -11.68
CA GLY A 126 -13.70 -13.25 -11.43
C GLY A 126 -14.33 -13.92 -10.21
N GLN A 127 -13.58 -14.71 -9.45
CA GLN A 127 -14.07 -15.27 -8.19
C GLN A 127 -14.29 -14.14 -7.18
N ILE A 128 -15.50 -14.07 -6.62
CA ILE A 128 -15.84 -13.19 -5.51
C ILE A 128 -16.07 -14.04 -4.27
N ASP A 129 -15.34 -13.78 -3.21
CA ASP A 129 -15.52 -14.48 -1.95
C ASP A 129 -16.67 -13.85 -1.12
N PRO A 130 -17.31 -14.63 -0.24
CA PRO A 130 -18.27 -14.08 0.71
C PRO A 130 -17.66 -12.93 1.53
N PRO A 131 -18.46 -11.92 1.94
CA PRO A 131 -17.95 -10.74 2.64
C PRO A 131 -17.35 -11.06 4.02
N ARG A 132 -17.68 -12.21 4.59
CA ARG A 132 -17.12 -12.63 5.88
C ARG A 132 -15.62 -12.91 5.74
N PRO A 133 -14.73 -12.20 6.48
CA PRO A 133 -13.31 -12.48 6.48
C PRO A 133 -13.00 -13.91 6.91
N SER A 134 -11.94 -14.48 6.33
CA SER A 134 -11.42 -15.76 6.80
C SER A 134 -10.79 -15.61 8.18
N GLU A 135 -10.93 -16.64 9.00
CA GLU A 135 -10.26 -16.68 10.31
C GLU A 135 -8.72 -16.64 10.12
N ARG A 136 -8.06 -15.82 10.93
CA ARG A 136 -6.61 -15.59 10.86
C ARG A 136 -5.86 -16.62 11.70
N THR A 137 -5.82 -17.87 11.21
CA THR A 137 -5.10 -18.98 11.84
C THR A 137 -3.65 -19.05 11.35
N ALA A 138 -2.81 -19.84 12.04
CA ALA A 138 -1.44 -20.12 11.57
C ALA A 138 -1.43 -20.73 10.17
N GLU A 139 -2.41 -21.57 9.84
CA GLU A 139 -2.57 -22.15 8.50
C GLU A 139 -2.94 -21.10 7.46
N TYR A 140 -3.82 -20.17 7.78
CA TYR A 140 -4.15 -19.03 6.91
C TYR A 140 -2.88 -18.27 6.49
N TYR A 141 -2.01 -17.94 7.45
CA TYR A 141 -0.78 -17.19 7.15
C TYR A 141 0.25 -18.03 6.37
N ARG A 142 0.31 -19.35 6.59
CA ARG A 142 1.19 -20.22 5.82
C ARG A 142 0.72 -20.42 4.38
N ALA A 143 -0.58 -20.45 4.16
CA ALA A 143 -1.18 -20.70 2.84
C ALA A 143 -1.27 -19.45 1.94
N ARG A 144 -1.06 -18.25 2.49
CA ARG A 144 -1.28 -17.00 1.75
C ARG A 144 0.00 -16.16 1.68
N PRO A 145 0.33 -15.60 0.51
CA PRO A 145 1.50 -14.73 0.33
C PRO A 145 1.28 -13.30 0.88
N CYS A 146 0.10 -12.98 1.39
CA CYS A 146 -0.26 -11.61 1.79
C CYS A 146 0.74 -10.91 2.71
N PRO A 147 1.32 -11.55 3.77
CA PRO A 147 2.34 -10.89 4.59
C PRO A 147 3.59 -10.50 3.79
N VAL A 148 3.98 -11.32 2.80
CA VAL A 148 5.12 -11.06 1.92
C VAL A 148 4.79 -9.96 0.92
N LEU A 149 3.58 -9.95 0.36
CA LEU A 149 3.12 -8.91 -0.57
C LEU A 149 3.02 -7.54 0.10
N VAL A 150 2.56 -7.48 1.35
CA VAL A 150 2.55 -6.25 2.16
C VAL A 150 3.98 -5.76 2.41
N ALA A 151 4.89 -6.65 2.80
CA ALA A 151 6.30 -6.31 3.00
C ALA A 151 6.96 -5.80 1.70
N SER A 152 6.67 -6.43 0.56
CA SER A 152 7.13 -5.98 -0.77
C SER A 152 6.63 -4.56 -1.08
N ALA A 153 5.34 -4.29 -0.88
CA ALA A 153 4.79 -2.94 -1.09
C ALA A 153 5.48 -1.90 -0.19
N CYS A 154 5.67 -2.19 1.09
CA CYS A 154 6.36 -1.29 2.00
C CYS A 154 7.82 -1.07 1.59
N ARG A 155 8.53 -2.12 1.15
CA ARG A 155 9.89 -2.00 0.63
C ARG A 155 9.95 -1.09 -0.58
N ILE A 156 9.05 -1.25 -1.54
CA ILE A 156 8.97 -0.44 -2.76
C ILE A 156 8.75 1.04 -2.42
N TYR A 157 7.83 1.35 -1.52
CA TYR A 157 7.58 2.73 -1.12
C TYR A 157 8.77 3.34 -0.36
N ALA A 158 9.37 2.59 0.55
CA ALA A 158 10.57 3.04 1.26
C ALA A 158 11.76 3.30 0.32
N GLN A 159 11.96 2.44 -0.69
CA GLN A 159 12.97 2.66 -1.74
C GLN A 159 12.66 3.89 -2.60
N HIS A 160 11.40 4.16 -2.90
CA HIS A 160 10.99 5.39 -3.59
C HIS A 160 11.40 6.62 -2.77
N LEU A 161 11.12 6.64 -1.48
CA LEU A 161 11.47 7.74 -0.60
C LEU A 161 13.00 7.93 -0.49
N SER A 162 13.77 6.84 -0.31
CA SER A 162 15.24 6.90 -0.21
C SER A 162 15.89 7.48 -1.48
N LYS A 163 15.37 7.14 -2.66
CA LYS A 163 15.89 7.69 -3.93
C LYS A 163 15.65 9.18 -4.09
N ARG A 164 14.62 9.72 -3.44
CA ARG A 164 14.34 11.16 -3.44
C ARG A 164 15.32 11.93 -2.59
N GLU A 165 15.72 11.37 -1.44
CA GLU A 165 16.74 11.97 -0.56
C GLU A 165 18.10 12.14 -1.27
N GLU A 166 18.44 11.26 -2.21
CA GLU A 166 19.71 11.33 -2.97
C GLU A 166 19.72 12.42 -4.05
N VAL A 167 18.55 12.99 -4.40
CA VAL A 167 18.40 13.95 -5.52
C VAL A 167 18.19 15.38 -5.02
N GLU A 168 17.84 15.61 -3.76
CA GLU A 168 17.68 16.91 -3.11
C GLU A 168 18.98 17.39 -2.46
#